data_b3a36cd6a12de269c1c04606875728ce
#
_entry.id   b3a36cd6a12de269c1c04606875728ce
#
_cell.length_a   1.000
_cell.length_b   1.000
_cell.length_c   1.000
_cell.angle_alpha   90.00
_cell.angle_beta   90.00
_cell.angle_gamma   90.00
#
_symmetry.space_group_name_H-M   'P 1'
#
loop_
_entity.id
_entity.type
_entity.pdbx_description
1 polymer ?
#
loop_
_entity_poly.entity_id
_entity_poly.type
_entity_poly.pdbx_seq_one_letter_code
_entity_poly.pdbx_strand_id
1 'polypeptide(L)'
;MAKFVNVPINQELQNSYLTYSVAIFNRALPDVTDGLKVAQRRIIQGLKDLKLKPDGAYKKVSRLEGHVLGSYHPQGGCAGTAINMGQANGFRYLLTNIHGNVGGSIQDGPSTGQSISEDSPAAARYLEVKSSEFTQQIYINEIDKESCEWRDNYDGSTQEVHRIVPAIPSLLVNGGVGIAAGYACHHVSYNLGEVIKGTVAYIQNKNITNKALYKHITGPDLPQGSRILKDDGVYAAFSSGHGSIKVYGKWEVKKVAYKKKSKRDAIIVTSLASGSSERFLEKVKTAVDAGKIDQIVDAADHSSREGINIELILKNGADSNMVIGQLLAHTNLYDTVSVNAMAIKGAIPEMFGVKDVIATWHGNRGRALISRYSAECQRIQERMHILDGFLTILADIDEVIRTIKSSKTRETASNNIRKKWKLSLPQAQAVLAMPLSRLVNAERLELKAEKDELKQKYDELQALINDPEAMDKHIIEQIRSFRQFSDKRRTELVDPNEIGAEKAKVMAPPRTRKLKPLTPQEIYKKKAKSLGMKRTVVAKFLAENQMGKDIEKKWNEFVENWEYKQQMTTRKGAASRKKQLEELKKWGKSQGMRSRGQYAWNSFIQGREKMKTRELKIELKTWLANIDAI
;
A
#
# COMPACT_ATOMS: atom_id res chain seq x y z
N MET A 1 -29.59 -27.27 -24.20
CA MET A 1 -30.22 -25.95 -24.45
C MET A 1 -29.67 -24.96 -23.41
N ALA A 2 -29.05 -23.88 -23.80
CA ALA A 2 -28.60 -22.84 -22.88
C ALA A 2 -29.81 -22.15 -22.25
N LYS A 3 -29.87 -22.16 -20.92
CA LYS A 3 -30.97 -21.52 -20.17
C LYS A 3 -30.70 -20.02 -20.11
N PHE A 4 -31.44 -19.22 -20.85
CA PHE A 4 -31.34 -17.77 -20.75
C PHE A 4 -31.94 -17.30 -19.42
N VAL A 5 -31.16 -16.57 -18.64
CA VAL A 5 -31.62 -15.93 -17.42
C VAL A 5 -31.72 -14.42 -17.69
N ASN A 6 -32.91 -13.86 -17.51
CA ASN A 6 -33.10 -12.41 -17.63
C ASN A 6 -32.73 -11.76 -16.31
N VAL A 7 -31.61 -11.02 -16.30
CA VAL A 7 -31.16 -10.23 -15.15
C VAL A 7 -31.40 -8.74 -15.45
N PRO A 8 -32.01 -7.98 -14.53
CA PRO A 8 -32.12 -6.53 -14.70
C PRO A 8 -30.73 -5.89 -14.79
N ILE A 9 -30.54 -4.99 -15.76
CA ILE A 9 -29.24 -4.36 -16.02
C ILE A 9 -28.67 -3.65 -14.78
N ASN A 10 -29.53 -3.09 -13.93
CA ASN A 10 -29.11 -2.44 -12.69
C ASN A 10 -28.49 -3.44 -11.70
N GLN A 11 -29.05 -4.65 -11.61
CA GLN A 11 -28.55 -5.70 -10.73
C GLN A 11 -27.23 -6.25 -11.26
N GLU A 12 -27.12 -6.46 -12.56
CA GLU A 12 -25.87 -6.92 -13.19
C GLU A 12 -24.76 -5.88 -13.03
N LEU A 13 -25.05 -4.60 -13.26
CA LEU A 13 -24.08 -3.52 -13.06
C LEU A 13 -23.64 -3.43 -11.58
N GLN A 14 -24.55 -3.56 -10.62
CA GLN A 14 -24.19 -3.54 -9.20
C GLN A 14 -23.30 -4.72 -8.83
N ASN A 15 -23.64 -5.94 -9.25
CA ASN A 15 -22.86 -7.14 -8.96
C ASN A 15 -21.49 -7.09 -9.61
N SER A 16 -21.41 -6.75 -10.90
CA SER A 16 -20.16 -6.66 -11.64
C SER A 16 -19.27 -5.53 -11.09
N TYR A 17 -19.86 -4.35 -10.76
CA TYR A 17 -19.09 -3.24 -10.19
C TYR A 17 -18.60 -3.55 -8.78
N LEU A 18 -19.38 -4.23 -7.96
CA LEU A 18 -18.97 -4.64 -6.62
C LEU A 18 -17.77 -5.59 -6.70
N THR A 19 -17.88 -6.64 -7.51
CA THR A 19 -16.79 -7.61 -7.71
C THR A 19 -15.52 -6.93 -8.23
N TYR A 20 -15.66 -6.05 -9.22
CA TYR A 20 -14.55 -5.26 -9.75
C TYR A 20 -13.93 -4.35 -8.68
N SER A 21 -14.76 -3.63 -7.92
CA SER A 21 -14.29 -2.73 -6.86
C SER A 21 -13.52 -3.47 -5.78
N VAL A 22 -14.01 -4.65 -5.34
CA VAL A 22 -13.33 -5.52 -4.37
C VAL A 22 -11.96 -5.96 -4.89
N ALA A 23 -11.87 -6.38 -6.15
CA ALA A 23 -10.60 -6.76 -6.77
C ALA A 23 -9.61 -5.59 -6.84
N ILE A 24 -10.10 -4.38 -7.18
CA ILE A 24 -9.26 -3.17 -7.29
C ILE A 24 -8.77 -2.70 -5.93
N PHE A 25 -9.64 -2.59 -4.90
CA PHE A 25 -9.15 -2.08 -3.62
C PHE A 25 -8.23 -3.09 -2.92
N ASN A 26 -8.46 -4.41 -3.02
CA ASN A 26 -7.54 -5.42 -2.51
C ASN A 26 -6.15 -5.33 -3.16
N ARG A 27 -6.07 -4.89 -4.41
CA ARG A 27 -4.80 -4.71 -5.13
C ARG A 27 -4.12 -3.38 -4.80
N ALA A 28 -4.92 -2.30 -4.65
CA ALA A 28 -4.42 -0.92 -4.60
C ALA A 28 -4.12 -0.43 -3.19
N LEU A 29 -4.88 -0.90 -2.18
CA LEU A 29 -4.71 -0.48 -0.80
C LEU A 29 -3.73 -1.41 -0.06
N PRO A 30 -2.97 -0.88 0.92
CA PRO A 30 -2.13 -1.71 1.77
C PRO A 30 -2.98 -2.51 2.78
N ASP A 31 -2.51 -3.68 3.19
CA ASP A 31 -3.07 -4.40 4.34
C ASP A 31 -2.59 -3.75 5.64
N VAL A 32 -3.48 -3.61 6.62
CA VAL A 32 -3.16 -2.97 7.91
C VAL A 32 -2.11 -3.73 8.70
N THR A 33 -1.98 -5.04 8.49
CA THR A 33 -1.05 -5.90 9.23
C THR A 33 0.38 -5.73 8.74
N ASP A 34 0.59 -5.85 7.42
CA ASP A 34 1.95 -5.84 6.83
C ASP A 34 2.31 -4.53 6.12
N GLY A 35 1.37 -3.62 5.93
CA GLY A 35 1.60 -2.35 5.25
C GLY A 35 1.93 -2.48 3.77
N LEU A 36 1.71 -3.66 3.18
CA LEU A 36 2.10 -3.97 1.81
C LEU A 36 0.89 -4.08 0.88
N LYS A 37 1.08 -3.66 -0.36
CA LYS A 37 0.21 -4.03 -1.47
C LYS A 37 0.54 -5.44 -1.95
N VAL A 38 -0.39 -6.09 -2.62
CA VAL A 38 -0.21 -7.47 -3.12
C VAL A 38 1.07 -7.62 -3.96
N ALA A 39 1.34 -6.70 -4.90
CA ALA A 39 2.55 -6.77 -5.72
C ALA A 39 3.85 -6.67 -4.90
N GLN A 40 3.87 -5.80 -3.88
CA GLN A 40 5.02 -5.64 -2.99
C GLN A 40 5.27 -6.90 -2.16
N ARG A 41 4.21 -7.52 -1.63
CA ARG A 41 4.29 -8.77 -0.87
C ARG A 41 4.82 -9.92 -1.72
N ARG A 42 4.35 -10.04 -2.98
CA ARG A 42 4.83 -11.03 -3.95
C ARG A 42 6.30 -10.83 -4.32
N ILE A 43 6.77 -9.58 -4.41
CA ILE A 43 8.18 -9.25 -4.61
C ILE A 43 9.01 -9.71 -3.41
N ILE A 44 8.57 -9.45 -2.18
CA ILE A 44 9.27 -9.89 -0.96
C ILE A 44 9.33 -11.43 -0.89
N GLN A 45 8.25 -12.12 -1.25
CA GLN A 45 8.26 -13.58 -1.38
C GLN A 45 9.26 -14.04 -2.44
N GLY A 46 9.27 -13.42 -3.62
CA GLY A 46 10.24 -13.74 -4.68
C GLY A 46 11.70 -13.51 -4.27
N LEU A 47 11.99 -12.46 -3.46
CA LEU A 47 13.32 -12.26 -2.87
C LEU A 47 13.71 -13.42 -1.95
N LYS A 48 12.77 -13.93 -1.15
CA LYS A 48 12.98 -15.11 -0.29
C LYS A 48 13.24 -16.36 -1.09
N ASP A 49 12.37 -16.67 -2.07
CA ASP A 49 12.44 -17.88 -2.89
C ASP A 49 13.74 -17.97 -3.68
N LEU A 50 14.17 -16.84 -4.26
CA LEU A 50 15.44 -16.73 -5.00
C LEU A 50 16.65 -16.58 -4.07
N LYS A 51 16.46 -16.60 -2.75
CA LYS A 51 17.52 -16.44 -1.73
C LYS A 51 18.38 -15.19 -1.95
N LEU A 52 17.74 -14.07 -2.33
CA LEU A 52 18.41 -12.79 -2.58
C LEU A 52 18.65 -12.05 -1.25
N LYS A 53 19.53 -12.59 -0.42
CA LYS A 53 19.87 -12.08 0.90
C LYS A 53 20.72 -10.80 0.82
N PRO A 54 20.75 -9.95 1.89
CA PRO A 54 21.54 -8.71 1.94
C PRO A 54 23.03 -8.92 1.79
N ASP A 55 23.56 -10.02 2.34
CA ASP A 55 24.97 -10.43 2.26
C ASP A 55 25.31 -11.18 0.95
N GLY A 56 24.29 -11.56 0.19
CA GLY A 56 24.44 -12.29 -1.06
C GLY A 56 24.77 -11.41 -2.28
N ALA A 57 25.03 -12.08 -3.39
CA ALA A 57 25.28 -11.41 -4.68
C ALA A 57 24.00 -10.80 -5.25
N TYR A 58 24.12 -9.64 -5.86
CA TYR A 58 23.05 -9.03 -6.64
C TYR A 58 22.64 -9.91 -7.82
N LYS A 59 21.39 -9.89 -8.18
CA LYS A 59 20.84 -10.54 -9.39
C LYS A 59 20.04 -9.54 -10.21
N LYS A 60 19.92 -9.78 -11.51
CA LYS A 60 19.15 -8.90 -12.40
C LYS A 60 17.70 -8.76 -11.93
N VAL A 61 17.17 -7.54 -11.97
CA VAL A 61 15.77 -7.25 -11.65
C VAL A 61 14.84 -8.08 -12.52
N SER A 62 15.19 -8.29 -13.80
CA SER A 62 14.44 -9.14 -14.73
C SER A 62 14.32 -10.59 -14.28
N ARG A 63 15.31 -11.13 -13.50
CA ARG A 63 15.21 -12.48 -12.92
C ARG A 63 14.17 -12.54 -11.80
N LEU A 64 14.16 -11.55 -10.91
CA LEU A 64 13.15 -11.43 -9.86
C LEU A 64 11.77 -11.23 -10.48
N GLU A 65 11.66 -10.33 -11.44
CA GLU A 65 10.41 -10.07 -12.15
C GLU A 65 9.86 -11.33 -12.82
N GLY A 66 10.67 -12.05 -13.59
CA GLY A 66 10.27 -13.29 -14.26
C GLY A 66 9.78 -14.36 -13.29
N HIS A 67 10.44 -14.52 -12.14
CA HIS A 67 10.00 -15.43 -11.09
C HIS A 67 8.64 -15.02 -10.49
N VAL A 68 8.49 -13.73 -10.14
CA VAL A 68 7.26 -13.21 -9.54
C VAL A 68 6.09 -13.26 -10.52
N LEU A 69 6.31 -12.95 -11.80
CA LEU A 69 5.29 -13.05 -12.85
C LEU A 69 4.84 -14.50 -13.07
N GLY A 70 5.78 -15.40 -13.23
CA GLY A 70 5.48 -16.81 -13.50
C GLY A 70 4.85 -17.54 -12.32
N SER A 71 5.22 -17.17 -11.08
CA SER A 71 4.75 -17.90 -9.90
C SER A 71 3.53 -17.24 -9.22
N TYR A 72 3.42 -15.91 -9.23
CA TYR A 72 2.49 -15.21 -8.33
C TYR A 72 1.69 -14.07 -8.99
N HIS A 73 2.24 -13.35 -9.98
CA HIS A 73 1.67 -12.07 -10.44
C HIS A 73 1.49 -11.98 -11.96
N PRO A 74 0.55 -12.74 -12.56
CA PRO A 74 0.40 -12.82 -14.03
C PRO A 74 -0.15 -11.54 -14.68
N GLN A 75 -0.47 -10.51 -13.90
CA GLN A 75 -1.16 -9.31 -14.38
C GLN A 75 -0.28 -8.30 -15.11
N GLY A 76 1.05 -8.45 -15.10
CA GLY A 76 1.98 -7.55 -15.77
C GLY A 76 3.28 -7.31 -15.01
N GLY A 77 4.20 -6.53 -15.61
CA GLY A 77 5.53 -6.29 -15.09
C GLY A 77 5.55 -5.69 -13.68
N CYS A 78 6.35 -6.24 -12.80
CA CYS A 78 6.53 -5.77 -11.43
C CYS A 78 7.90 -5.12 -11.16
N ALA A 79 8.76 -5.00 -12.19
CA ALA A 79 10.08 -4.39 -12.07
C ALA A 79 10.01 -2.96 -11.53
N GLY A 80 9.09 -2.14 -12.04
CA GLY A 80 8.89 -0.78 -11.54
C GLY A 80 8.56 -0.72 -10.06
N THR A 81 7.71 -1.64 -9.57
CA THR A 81 7.40 -1.75 -8.14
C THR A 81 8.64 -2.14 -7.33
N ALA A 82 9.44 -3.12 -7.80
CA ALA A 82 10.67 -3.53 -7.13
C ALA A 82 11.71 -2.39 -7.07
N ILE A 83 11.82 -1.58 -8.14
CA ILE A 83 12.70 -0.42 -8.20
C ILE A 83 12.23 0.65 -7.20
N ASN A 84 10.93 0.96 -7.17
CA ASN A 84 10.35 1.95 -6.26
C ASN A 84 10.57 1.58 -4.79
N MET A 85 10.50 0.28 -4.45
CA MET A 85 10.80 -0.23 -3.10
C MET A 85 12.26 0.01 -2.67
N GLY A 86 13.16 0.29 -3.62
CA GLY A 86 14.57 0.63 -3.40
C GLY A 86 14.90 2.12 -3.55
N GLN A 87 13.91 2.99 -3.71
CA GLN A 87 14.12 4.43 -3.89
C GLN A 87 13.90 5.22 -2.60
N ALA A 88 14.93 5.95 -2.17
CA ALA A 88 14.92 6.70 -0.91
C ALA A 88 13.91 7.84 -0.84
N ASN A 89 13.39 8.28 -1.98
CA ASN A 89 12.37 9.33 -2.06
C ASN A 89 10.95 8.79 -1.95
N GLY A 90 10.74 7.48 -2.24
CA GLY A 90 9.45 6.80 -2.14
C GLY A 90 9.24 6.05 -0.82
N PHE A 91 10.32 5.50 -0.27
CA PHE A 91 10.30 4.73 0.97
C PHE A 91 11.22 5.34 2.01
N ARG A 92 10.68 5.50 3.22
CA ARG A 92 11.48 6.01 4.36
C ARG A 92 12.56 5.00 4.76
N TYR A 93 12.23 3.71 4.70
CA TYR A 93 13.12 2.55 4.91
C TYR A 93 13.02 1.64 3.70
N LEU A 94 14.15 1.48 3.00
CA LEU A 94 14.18 0.77 1.73
C LEU A 94 13.88 -0.72 1.91
N LEU A 95 13.04 -1.26 1.04
CA LEU A 95 12.69 -2.68 1.04
C LEU A 95 13.57 -3.50 0.08
N THR A 96 14.07 -2.90 -0.97
CA THR A 96 15.02 -3.51 -1.90
C THR A 96 16.31 -2.69 -1.96
N ASN A 97 17.41 -3.35 -2.25
CA ASN A 97 18.68 -2.71 -2.54
C ASN A 97 18.95 -2.87 -4.04
N ILE A 98 19.04 -1.75 -4.76
CA ILE A 98 19.14 -1.72 -6.22
C ILE A 98 20.48 -1.14 -6.66
N HIS A 99 21.18 -1.86 -7.56
CA HIS A 99 22.33 -1.37 -8.31
C HIS A 99 21.92 -0.97 -9.73
N GLY A 100 22.45 0.13 -10.22
CA GLY A 100 22.20 0.67 -11.54
C GLY A 100 21.48 2.02 -11.50
N ASN A 101 21.09 2.56 -12.67
CA ASN A 101 20.33 3.80 -12.75
C ASN A 101 18.86 3.55 -12.44
N VAL A 102 18.39 4.02 -11.29
CA VAL A 102 16.98 3.91 -10.84
C VAL A 102 16.12 5.08 -11.29
N GLY A 103 16.65 5.97 -12.13
CA GLY A 103 15.96 7.19 -12.56
C GLY A 103 16.02 8.30 -11.52
N GLY A 104 15.43 9.42 -11.88
CA GLY A 104 15.28 10.57 -10.99
C GLY A 104 14.30 10.32 -9.85
N SER A 105 14.07 11.35 -9.07
CA SER A 105 13.18 11.30 -7.91
C SER A 105 11.72 11.03 -8.32
N ILE A 106 11.19 9.85 -8.04
CA ILE A 106 9.75 9.56 -8.19
C ILE A 106 9.02 10.21 -7.03
N GLN A 107 8.07 11.08 -7.34
CA GLN A 107 7.53 11.96 -6.32
C GLN A 107 6.02 11.97 -6.19
N ASP A 108 5.29 11.20 -7.00
CA ASP A 108 3.85 11.06 -6.82
C ASP A 108 3.49 9.90 -5.89
N GLY A 109 4.42 9.53 -4.98
CA GLY A 109 4.24 8.45 -4.02
C GLY A 109 4.35 7.05 -4.65
N PRO A 110 4.34 6.00 -3.83
CA PRO A 110 4.46 4.61 -4.30
C PRO A 110 3.28 4.11 -5.14
N SER A 111 2.35 4.98 -5.53
CA SER A 111 1.06 4.60 -6.10
C SER A 111 1.01 4.55 -7.63
N THR A 112 1.77 5.36 -8.34
CA THR A 112 1.53 5.49 -9.78
C THR A 112 2.44 4.64 -10.65
N GLY A 113 3.60 4.20 -10.13
CA GLY A 113 4.55 3.43 -10.94
C GLY A 113 5.04 4.16 -12.20
N GLN A 114 4.63 5.40 -12.39
CA GLN A 114 5.03 6.26 -13.50
C GLN A 114 6.06 7.24 -13.00
N SER A 115 7.27 7.12 -13.51
CA SER A 115 8.25 8.20 -13.46
C SER A 115 7.73 9.31 -14.39
N ILE A 116 7.46 10.47 -13.82
CA ILE A 116 7.10 11.67 -14.61
C ILE A 116 8.38 12.41 -15.03
N SER A 117 9.54 11.89 -14.65
CA SER A 117 10.84 12.44 -14.97
C SER A 117 11.32 11.94 -16.34
N GLU A 118 11.96 12.81 -17.11
CA GLU A 118 12.69 12.42 -18.32
C GLU A 118 13.79 11.40 -18.03
N ASP A 119 14.30 11.37 -16.78
CA ASP A 119 15.25 10.38 -16.28
C ASP A 119 14.52 9.15 -15.74
N SER A 120 14.02 8.33 -16.64
CA SER A 120 13.38 7.05 -16.31
C SER A 120 14.40 6.01 -15.82
N PRO A 121 13.99 5.05 -14.95
CA PRO A 121 14.84 3.94 -14.58
C PRO A 121 15.35 3.18 -15.80
N ALA A 122 16.57 2.70 -15.73
CA ALA A 122 17.09 1.78 -16.73
C ALA A 122 16.23 0.50 -16.80
N ALA A 123 16.20 -0.15 -17.97
CA ALA A 123 15.43 -1.37 -18.13
C ALA A 123 15.88 -2.46 -17.12
N ALA A 124 14.93 -3.27 -16.65
CA ALA A 124 15.12 -4.31 -15.63
C ALA A 124 16.31 -5.27 -15.90
N ARG A 125 16.67 -5.47 -17.18
CA ARG A 125 17.83 -6.27 -17.59
C ARG A 125 19.18 -5.66 -17.22
N TYR A 126 19.25 -4.34 -17.02
CA TYR A 126 20.48 -3.63 -16.63
C TYR A 126 20.59 -3.46 -15.12
N LEU A 127 19.45 -3.38 -14.43
CA LEU A 127 19.41 -3.21 -12.99
C LEU A 127 19.62 -4.53 -12.24
N GLU A 128 20.16 -4.43 -11.03
CA GLU A 128 20.39 -5.57 -10.16
C GLU A 128 19.75 -5.31 -8.80
N VAL A 129 19.27 -6.37 -8.17
CA VAL A 129 18.48 -6.31 -6.93
C VAL A 129 18.89 -7.37 -5.93
N LYS A 130 18.77 -7.05 -4.67
CA LYS A 130 18.72 -7.97 -3.51
C LYS A 130 17.85 -7.38 -2.41
N SER A 131 17.51 -8.16 -1.38
CA SER A 131 16.80 -7.61 -0.22
C SER A 131 17.66 -6.59 0.53
N SER A 132 17.00 -5.62 1.15
CA SER A 132 17.67 -4.81 2.17
C SER A 132 17.77 -5.60 3.47
N GLU A 133 18.71 -5.22 4.36
CA GLU A 133 18.82 -5.81 5.70
C GLU A 133 17.51 -5.60 6.50
N PHE A 134 16.91 -4.42 6.35
CA PHE A 134 15.62 -4.11 6.93
C PHE A 134 14.54 -5.12 6.49
N THR A 135 14.41 -5.37 5.19
CA THR A 135 13.42 -6.32 4.66
C THR A 135 13.71 -7.76 5.08
N GLN A 136 14.99 -8.13 5.14
CA GLN A 136 15.36 -9.46 5.61
C GLN A 136 14.86 -9.71 7.02
N GLN A 137 15.11 -8.77 7.94
CA GLN A 137 14.79 -8.94 9.36
C GLN A 137 13.31 -8.67 9.68
N ILE A 138 12.68 -7.72 9.01
CA ILE A 138 11.31 -7.32 9.33
C ILE A 138 10.26 -8.20 8.65
N TYR A 139 10.55 -8.69 7.43
CA TYR A 139 9.56 -9.42 6.64
C TYR A 139 10.01 -10.86 6.29
N ILE A 140 11.20 -11.03 5.69
CA ILE A 140 11.60 -12.33 5.11
C ILE A 140 11.77 -13.40 6.19
N ASN A 141 12.38 -13.05 7.33
CA ASN A 141 12.54 -13.97 8.47
C ASN A 141 11.20 -14.33 9.13
N GLU A 142 10.16 -13.53 8.90
CA GLU A 142 8.82 -13.76 9.44
C GLU A 142 7.93 -14.60 8.52
N ILE A 143 8.36 -14.87 7.28
CA ILE A 143 7.61 -15.72 6.36
C ILE A 143 7.86 -17.19 6.69
N ASP A 144 6.92 -17.82 7.36
CA ASP A 144 6.86 -19.26 7.56
C ASP A 144 5.42 -19.79 7.41
N LYS A 145 5.26 -21.13 7.42
CA LYS A 145 3.95 -21.74 7.20
C LYS A 145 3.00 -21.58 8.39
N GLU A 146 3.54 -21.44 9.55
CA GLU A 146 2.78 -21.44 10.81
C GLU A 146 2.30 -20.04 11.21
N SER A 147 3.10 -19.00 10.91
CA SER A 147 2.80 -17.62 11.32
C SER A 147 2.16 -16.76 10.23
N CYS A 148 2.24 -17.18 8.98
CA CYS A 148 1.65 -16.45 7.85
C CYS A 148 0.36 -17.11 7.34
N GLU A 149 -0.51 -16.29 6.75
CA GLU A 149 -1.64 -16.79 5.99
C GLU A 149 -1.18 -17.13 4.57
N TRP A 150 -1.42 -18.36 4.11
CA TRP A 150 -1.09 -18.83 2.78
C TRP A 150 -2.35 -19.06 1.96
N ARG A 151 -2.24 -18.94 0.66
CA ARG A 151 -3.29 -19.29 -0.31
C ARG A 151 -2.65 -19.86 -1.56
N ASP A 152 -3.44 -20.56 -2.36
CA ASP A 152 -2.99 -21.00 -3.67
C ASP A 152 -2.74 -19.79 -4.56
N ASN A 153 -1.72 -19.91 -5.42
CA ASN A 153 -1.45 -18.90 -6.44
C ASN A 153 -2.55 -18.89 -7.52
N TYR A 154 -2.39 -18.08 -8.56
CA TYR A 154 -3.40 -17.87 -9.61
C TYR A 154 -3.77 -19.15 -10.39
N ASP A 155 -2.91 -20.17 -10.48
CA ASP A 155 -3.12 -21.43 -11.23
C ASP A 155 -3.15 -22.66 -10.32
N GLY A 156 -3.03 -22.52 -9.02
CA GLY A 156 -3.02 -23.62 -8.05
C GLY A 156 -1.73 -24.47 -8.06
N SER A 157 -0.70 -24.08 -8.81
CA SER A 157 0.55 -24.84 -8.91
C SER A 157 1.46 -24.72 -7.69
N THR A 158 1.32 -23.61 -6.95
CA THR A 158 2.11 -23.32 -5.74
C THR A 158 1.32 -22.44 -4.78
N GLN A 159 1.87 -22.16 -3.61
CA GLN A 159 1.26 -21.29 -2.62
C GLN A 159 1.96 -19.95 -2.53
N GLU A 160 1.18 -18.88 -2.43
CA GLU A 160 1.66 -17.54 -2.14
C GLU A 160 1.27 -17.09 -0.74
N VAL A 161 2.11 -16.25 -0.14
CA VAL A 161 1.79 -15.61 1.15
C VAL A 161 0.67 -14.60 0.94
N HIS A 162 -0.49 -14.86 1.55
CA HIS A 162 -1.61 -13.94 1.52
C HIS A 162 -1.39 -12.74 2.44
N ARG A 163 -0.83 -12.96 3.63
CA ARG A 163 -0.50 -11.93 4.60
C ARG A 163 0.74 -12.30 5.40
N ILE A 164 1.66 -11.36 5.55
CA ILE A 164 2.82 -11.46 6.43
C ILE A 164 2.48 -10.77 7.75
N VAL A 165 2.98 -11.29 8.86
CA VAL A 165 2.96 -10.56 10.13
C VAL A 165 4.37 -10.07 10.43
N PRO A 166 4.71 -8.82 10.03
CA PRO A 166 6.06 -8.31 10.15
C PRO A 166 6.47 -8.10 11.62
N ALA A 167 7.78 -8.02 11.85
CA ALA A 167 8.32 -7.88 13.19
C ALA A 167 8.03 -6.50 13.86
N ILE A 168 7.55 -5.52 13.09
CA ILE A 168 7.17 -4.17 13.54
C ILE A 168 5.87 -3.74 12.86
N PRO A 169 5.13 -2.72 13.35
CA PRO A 169 3.97 -2.15 12.66
C PRO A 169 4.40 -1.34 11.41
N SER A 170 4.75 -2.05 10.36
CA SER A 170 5.45 -1.56 9.17
C SER A 170 4.64 -0.57 8.32
N LEU A 171 3.31 -0.62 8.36
CA LEU A 171 2.45 0.36 7.71
C LEU A 171 2.76 1.79 8.18
N LEU A 172 3.06 1.98 9.48
CA LEU A 172 3.44 3.29 10.03
C LEU A 172 4.83 3.73 9.57
N VAL A 173 5.73 2.79 9.33
CA VAL A 173 7.14 3.10 9.06
C VAL A 173 7.35 3.62 7.64
N ASN A 174 6.72 3.00 6.66
CA ASN A 174 6.86 3.38 5.24
C ASN A 174 5.64 4.08 4.66
N GLY A 175 4.48 3.98 5.33
CA GLY A 175 3.25 4.50 4.79
C GLY A 175 2.79 3.76 3.53
N GLY A 176 1.99 4.43 2.72
CA GLY A 176 1.52 3.88 1.45
C GLY A 176 0.49 4.78 0.79
N VAL A 177 0.52 4.86 -0.54
CA VAL A 177 -0.46 5.60 -1.33
C VAL A 177 -1.13 4.64 -2.30
N GLY A 178 -2.45 4.70 -2.44
CA GLY A 178 -3.20 3.84 -3.35
C GLY A 178 -4.46 4.53 -3.84
N ILE A 179 -4.81 4.24 -5.10
CA ILE A 179 -6.04 4.72 -5.73
C ILE A 179 -6.83 3.49 -6.16
N ALA A 180 -8.04 3.38 -5.64
CA ALA A 180 -8.97 2.29 -5.93
C ALA A 180 -10.32 2.83 -6.42
N ALA A 181 -11.22 1.94 -6.83
CA ALA A 181 -12.57 2.31 -7.21
C ALA A 181 -13.36 2.80 -5.99
N GLY A 182 -13.65 4.09 -5.93
CA GLY A 182 -14.37 4.73 -4.81
C GLY A 182 -13.53 5.01 -3.56
N TYR A 183 -12.27 4.55 -3.50
CA TYR A 183 -11.39 4.71 -2.35
C TYR A 183 -10.01 5.21 -2.78
N ALA A 184 -9.43 6.06 -1.95
CA ALA A 184 -8.03 6.47 -2.08
C ALA A 184 -7.39 6.40 -0.69
N CYS A 185 -6.16 5.91 -0.61
CA CYS A 185 -5.40 5.95 0.62
C CYS A 185 -4.13 6.78 0.46
N HIS A 186 -3.76 7.46 1.54
CA HIS A 186 -2.49 8.15 1.68
C HIS A 186 -2.04 8.06 3.14
N HIS A 187 -1.26 7.02 3.43
CA HIS A 187 -0.57 6.87 4.70
C HIS A 187 0.77 7.57 4.65
N VAL A 188 1.02 8.46 5.59
CA VAL A 188 2.33 9.08 5.78
C VAL A 188 3.25 8.14 6.56
N SER A 189 4.57 8.26 6.32
CA SER A 189 5.58 7.52 7.07
C SER A 189 5.92 8.20 8.38
N TYR A 190 6.38 7.41 9.36
CA TYR A 190 6.86 7.85 10.68
C TYR A 190 8.27 7.33 10.95
N ASN A 191 8.99 8.00 11.83
CA ASN A 191 10.31 7.56 12.24
C ASN A 191 10.26 6.23 13.02
N LEU A 192 11.07 5.25 12.62
CA LEU A 192 11.08 3.91 13.23
C LEU A 192 11.35 3.95 14.74
N GLY A 193 12.30 4.78 15.19
CA GLY A 193 12.60 4.91 16.61
C GLY A 193 11.44 5.46 17.43
N GLU A 194 10.65 6.38 16.86
CA GLU A 194 9.42 6.88 17.46
C GLU A 194 8.31 5.82 17.46
N VAL A 195 8.15 5.10 16.34
CA VAL A 195 7.19 3.99 16.23
C VAL A 195 7.50 2.89 17.25
N ILE A 196 8.77 2.51 17.41
CA ILE A 196 9.19 1.54 18.44
C ILE A 196 8.81 2.04 19.83
N LYS A 197 9.13 3.30 20.17
CA LYS A 197 8.79 3.87 21.49
C LYS A 197 7.27 3.88 21.71
N GLY A 198 6.49 4.32 20.72
CA GLY A 198 5.04 4.35 20.80
C GLY A 198 4.42 2.97 20.91
N THR A 199 4.93 1.99 20.16
CA THR A 199 4.46 0.60 20.22
C THR A 199 4.75 -0.02 21.59
N VAL A 200 5.95 0.19 22.15
CA VAL A 200 6.29 -0.25 23.51
C VAL A 200 5.36 0.38 24.55
N ALA A 201 5.11 1.70 24.45
CA ALA A 201 4.19 2.40 25.36
C ALA A 201 2.76 1.86 25.25
N TYR A 202 2.30 1.50 24.05
CA TYR A 202 1.00 0.86 23.83
C TYR A 202 0.93 -0.54 24.46
N ILE A 203 1.94 -1.39 24.24
CA ILE A 203 1.96 -2.76 24.80
C ILE A 203 1.96 -2.72 26.34
N GLN A 204 2.72 -1.80 26.94
CA GLN A 204 2.75 -1.61 28.39
C GLN A 204 1.43 -1.05 28.95
N ASN A 205 0.71 -0.27 28.17
CA ASN A 205 -0.60 0.27 28.56
C ASN A 205 -1.54 0.30 27.34
N LYS A 206 -2.32 -0.76 27.15
CA LYS A 206 -3.26 -0.91 26.01
C LYS A 206 -4.36 0.17 26.02
N ASN A 207 -4.61 0.81 27.17
CA ASN A 207 -5.58 1.91 27.31
C ASN A 207 -4.96 3.30 27.12
N ILE A 208 -3.70 3.41 26.69
CA ILE A 208 -3.04 4.68 26.41
C ILE A 208 -3.91 5.56 25.49
N THR A 209 -4.08 6.83 25.83
CA THR A 209 -4.85 7.76 24.99
C THR A 209 -4.04 8.20 23.77
N ASN A 210 -4.71 8.59 22.68
CA ASN A 210 -4.04 9.13 21.49
C ASN A 210 -3.12 10.32 21.85
N LYS A 211 -3.53 11.19 22.77
CA LYS A 211 -2.73 12.33 23.23
C LYS A 211 -1.45 11.91 23.96
N ALA A 212 -1.49 10.84 24.75
CA ALA A 212 -0.31 10.31 25.42
C ALA A 212 0.61 9.59 24.42
N LEU A 213 0.04 8.81 23.48
CA LEU A 213 0.79 8.11 22.44
C LEU A 213 1.49 9.12 21.48
N TYR A 214 0.84 10.25 21.17
CA TYR A 214 1.40 11.32 20.34
C TYR A 214 2.68 11.94 20.93
N LYS A 215 2.92 11.85 22.23
CA LYS A 215 4.19 12.27 22.84
C LYS A 215 5.37 11.36 22.46
N HIS A 216 5.10 10.12 22.08
CA HIS A 216 6.11 9.16 21.64
C HIS A 216 6.33 9.17 20.12
N ILE A 217 5.26 9.44 19.35
CA ILE A 217 5.28 9.53 17.90
C ILE A 217 4.76 10.92 17.52
N THR A 218 5.69 11.87 17.41
CA THR A 218 5.38 13.30 17.40
C THR A 218 4.81 13.82 16.08
N GLY A 219 4.84 13.03 15.03
CA GLY A 219 4.28 13.37 13.72
C GLY A 219 4.98 12.65 12.56
N PRO A 220 4.57 12.88 11.32
CA PRO A 220 5.13 12.24 10.15
C PRO A 220 6.64 12.50 9.98
N ASP A 221 7.34 11.50 9.42
CA ASP A 221 8.76 11.60 9.04
C ASP A 221 8.89 11.20 7.56
N LEU A 222 8.70 12.18 6.68
CA LEU A 222 8.62 11.99 5.24
C LEU A 222 9.99 11.56 4.66
N PRO A 223 10.02 10.73 3.62
CA PRO A 223 11.27 10.25 3.00
C PRO A 223 12.19 11.38 2.55
N GLN A 224 11.63 12.47 2.02
CA GLN A 224 12.39 13.62 1.49
C GLN A 224 12.86 14.60 2.56
N GLY A 225 12.43 14.46 3.82
CA GLY A 225 12.90 15.30 4.89
C GLY A 225 12.46 16.77 4.83
N SER A 226 11.24 17.02 4.42
CA SER A 226 10.61 18.35 4.38
C SER A 226 10.38 18.93 5.78
N ARG A 227 9.81 20.14 5.88
CA ARG A 227 9.33 20.74 7.13
C ARG A 227 7.82 20.60 7.21
N ILE A 228 7.28 20.25 8.37
CA ILE A 228 5.84 20.11 8.62
C ILE A 228 5.44 21.10 9.70
N LEU A 229 4.39 21.87 9.43
CA LEU A 229 3.80 22.74 10.44
C LEU A 229 3.04 21.90 11.46
N LYS A 230 3.43 22.02 12.73
CA LYS A 230 2.79 21.31 13.84
C LYS A 230 1.47 21.98 14.22
N ASP A 231 0.39 21.55 13.57
CA ASP A 231 -0.96 22.06 13.78
C ASP A 231 -1.96 20.92 14.07
N ASP A 232 -3.22 21.31 14.28
CA ASP A 232 -4.30 20.35 14.56
C ASP A 232 -4.49 19.32 13.44
N GLY A 233 -4.13 19.63 12.20
CA GLY A 233 -4.20 18.70 11.07
C GLY A 233 -3.26 17.51 11.21
N VAL A 234 -2.07 17.73 11.78
CA VAL A 234 -1.11 16.66 12.07
C VAL A 234 -1.65 15.72 13.16
N TYR A 235 -2.24 16.30 14.23
CA TYR A 235 -2.84 15.50 15.29
C TYR A 235 -4.10 14.76 14.81
N ALA A 236 -4.93 15.38 13.98
CA ALA A 236 -6.09 14.74 13.39
C ALA A 236 -5.69 13.53 12.52
N ALA A 237 -4.68 13.70 11.65
CA ALA A 237 -4.11 12.60 10.86
C ALA A 237 -3.59 11.46 11.74
N PHE A 238 -2.91 11.79 12.85
CA PHE A 238 -2.41 10.81 13.80
C PHE A 238 -3.53 10.04 14.52
N SER A 239 -4.55 10.74 15.01
CA SER A 239 -5.56 10.17 15.91
C SER A 239 -6.68 9.42 15.18
N SER A 240 -7.11 9.94 14.02
CA SER A 240 -8.24 9.42 13.26
C SER A 240 -7.86 8.81 11.91
N GLY A 241 -6.60 8.95 11.49
CA GLY A 241 -6.18 8.57 10.13
C GLY A 241 -6.63 9.54 9.04
N HIS A 242 -7.34 10.62 9.39
CA HIS A 242 -7.80 11.62 8.43
C HIS A 242 -7.37 13.03 8.86
N GLY A 243 -6.68 13.74 7.96
CA GLY A 243 -6.20 15.08 8.26
C GLY A 243 -5.54 15.75 7.07
N SER A 244 -5.15 17.00 7.26
CA SER A 244 -4.48 17.81 6.25
C SER A 244 -3.21 18.39 6.86
N ILE A 245 -2.08 18.03 6.27
CA ILE A 245 -0.74 18.38 6.78
C ILE A 245 -0.14 19.43 5.87
N LYS A 246 0.33 20.54 6.46
CA LYS A 246 1.03 21.60 5.73
C LYS A 246 2.52 21.28 5.67
N VAL A 247 3.02 21.05 4.46
CA VAL A 247 4.40 20.66 4.18
C VAL A 247 5.13 21.79 3.47
N TYR A 248 6.34 22.05 3.91
CA TYR A 248 7.25 23.04 3.34
C TYR A 248 8.55 22.38 2.91
N GLY A 249 9.07 22.73 1.75
CA GLY A 249 10.41 22.38 1.35
C GLY A 249 11.47 22.99 2.26
N LYS A 250 12.71 22.56 2.09
CA LYS A 250 13.88 23.15 2.75
C LYS A 250 14.67 23.96 1.74
N TRP A 251 15.15 25.10 2.17
CA TRP A 251 15.98 25.99 1.37
C TRP A 251 17.02 26.69 2.22
N GLU A 252 18.09 27.12 1.57
CA GLU A 252 19.13 27.95 2.14
C GLU A 252 19.44 29.10 1.17
N VAL A 253 19.82 30.25 1.71
CA VAL A 253 20.30 31.38 0.90
C VAL A 253 21.82 31.42 0.97
N LYS A 254 22.50 31.25 -0.16
CA LYS A 254 23.96 31.23 -0.27
C LYS A 254 24.41 32.16 -1.38
N LYS A 255 25.68 32.66 -1.28
CA LYS A 255 26.33 33.39 -2.36
C LYS A 255 27.05 32.40 -3.26
N VAL A 256 26.67 32.32 -4.52
CA VAL A 256 27.23 31.42 -5.53
C VAL A 256 28.02 32.22 -6.59
N ALA A 257 28.99 31.59 -7.21
CA ALA A 257 29.70 32.18 -8.33
C ALA A 257 28.80 32.22 -9.57
N TYR A 258 28.68 33.41 -10.17
CA TYR A 258 27.91 33.59 -11.41
C TYR A 258 28.75 34.35 -12.42
N LYS A 259 28.92 33.80 -13.65
CA LYS A 259 29.78 34.36 -14.72
C LYS A 259 31.12 34.86 -14.22
N LYS A 260 32.17 34.42 -14.75
CA LYS A 260 33.63 34.55 -14.48
C LYS A 260 34.19 35.38 -13.29
N LYS A 261 33.44 36.31 -12.65
CA LYS A 261 33.96 37.15 -11.52
C LYS A 261 32.89 37.72 -10.57
N SER A 262 31.59 37.45 -10.75
CA SER A 262 30.56 37.99 -9.87
C SER A 262 30.00 36.90 -8.92
N LYS A 263 29.76 37.29 -7.67
CA LYS A 263 28.97 36.46 -6.73
C LYS A 263 27.55 37.00 -6.67
N ARG A 264 26.58 36.10 -6.70
CA ARG A 264 25.15 36.45 -6.55
C ARG A 264 24.52 35.64 -5.42
N ASP A 265 23.50 36.22 -4.84
CA ASP A 265 22.66 35.45 -3.91
C ASP A 265 21.86 34.42 -4.71
N ALA A 266 21.81 33.20 -4.19
CA ALA A 266 21.02 32.10 -4.74
C ALA A 266 20.22 31.43 -3.62
N ILE A 267 19.05 30.96 -3.98
CA ILE A 267 18.23 30.09 -3.12
C ILE A 267 18.52 28.66 -3.53
N ILE A 268 19.10 27.89 -2.62
CA ILE A 268 19.37 26.47 -2.80
C ILE A 268 18.23 25.68 -2.17
N VAL A 269 17.42 25.03 -2.98
CA VAL A 269 16.31 24.19 -2.51
C VAL A 269 16.83 22.77 -2.33
N THR A 270 16.76 22.26 -1.10
CA THR A 270 17.26 20.93 -0.72
C THR A 270 16.15 19.92 -0.46
N SER A 271 14.89 20.36 -0.43
CA SER A 271 13.72 19.50 -0.29
C SER A 271 12.49 20.23 -0.83
N LEU A 272 11.54 19.50 -1.38
CA LEU A 272 10.25 20.02 -1.84
C LEU A 272 9.13 19.54 -0.91
N ALA A 273 7.99 20.22 -0.94
CA ALA A 273 6.80 19.79 -0.22
C ALA A 273 6.10 18.64 -0.93
N SER A 274 6.08 18.67 -2.25
CA SER A 274 5.50 17.63 -3.11
C SER A 274 6.09 17.72 -4.52
N GLY A 275 5.91 16.67 -5.32
CA GLY A 275 6.28 16.66 -6.73
C GLY A 275 7.79 16.58 -7.02
N SER A 276 8.20 16.56 -8.30
CA SER A 276 9.60 16.41 -8.77
C SER A 276 10.35 17.73 -8.88
N SER A 277 11.69 17.66 -8.91
CA SER A 277 12.55 18.82 -9.20
C SER A 277 12.17 19.47 -10.53
N GLU A 278 11.89 18.67 -11.55
CA GLU A 278 11.47 19.13 -12.86
C GLU A 278 10.14 19.90 -12.79
N ARG A 279 9.12 19.30 -12.15
CA ARG A 279 7.83 19.95 -11.96
C ARG A 279 7.94 21.24 -11.16
N PHE A 280 8.87 21.30 -10.20
CA PHE A 280 9.17 22.51 -9.47
C PHE A 280 9.75 23.57 -10.41
N LEU A 281 10.75 23.22 -11.21
CA LEU A 281 11.37 24.14 -12.18
C LEU A 281 10.39 24.60 -13.27
N GLU A 282 9.52 23.71 -13.75
CA GLU A 282 8.41 24.06 -14.66
C GLU A 282 7.48 25.11 -14.04
N LYS A 283 7.09 24.93 -12.78
CA LYS A 283 6.26 25.91 -12.06
C LYS A 283 7.01 27.22 -11.83
N VAL A 284 8.29 27.17 -11.49
CA VAL A 284 9.14 28.37 -11.38
C VAL A 284 9.17 29.11 -12.72
N LYS A 285 9.46 28.41 -13.82
CA LYS A 285 9.46 28.99 -15.17
C LYS A 285 8.11 29.62 -15.52
N THR A 286 7.02 28.88 -15.33
CA THR A 286 5.66 29.39 -15.56
C THR A 286 5.36 30.65 -14.74
N ALA A 287 5.80 30.69 -13.47
CA ALA A 287 5.58 31.83 -12.59
C ALA A 287 6.45 33.05 -12.99
N VAL A 288 7.68 32.81 -13.50
CA VAL A 288 8.56 33.86 -14.04
C VAL A 288 7.97 34.41 -15.35
N ASP A 289 7.53 33.54 -16.27
CA ASP A 289 6.93 33.95 -17.55
C ASP A 289 5.61 34.75 -17.35
N ALA A 290 4.86 34.39 -16.32
CA ALA A 290 3.65 35.12 -15.92
C ALA A 290 3.92 36.42 -15.12
N GLY A 291 5.18 36.79 -14.89
CA GLY A 291 5.58 37.97 -14.13
C GLY A 291 5.24 37.92 -12.62
N LYS A 292 4.96 36.72 -12.08
CA LYS A 292 4.66 36.52 -10.65
C LYS A 292 5.93 36.44 -9.81
N ILE A 293 7.04 36.01 -10.43
CA ILE A 293 8.38 35.98 -9.85
C ILE A 293 9.31 36.69 -10.85
N ASP A 294 9.81 37.87 -10.50
CA ASP A 294 10.58 38.71 -11.41
C ASP A 294 12.09 38.77 -11.07
N GLN A 295 12.50 38.22 -9.92
CA GLN A 295 13.85 38.43 -9.39
C GLN A 295 14.77 37.20 -9.57
N ILE A 296 14.32 36.13 -10.24
CA ILE A 296 15.16 34.99 -10.61
C ILE A 296 15.78 35.26 -11.99
N VAL A 297 17.10 34.97 -12.13
CA VAL A 297 17.85 35.14 -13.38
C VAL A 297 18.14 33.83 -14.04
N ASP A 298 18.40 32.80 -13.24
CA ASP A 298 18.81 31.49 -13.73
C ASP A 298 18.40 30.39 -12.74
N ALA A 299 18.22 29.18 -13.23
CA ALA A 299 17.86 28.03 -12.42
C ALA A 299 18.60 26.80 -12.93
N ALA A 300 19.22 26.05 -12.02
CA ALA A 300 19.93 24.81 -12.34
C ALA A 300 19.51 23.69 -11.39
N ASP A 301 19.35 22.48 -11.93
CA ASP A 301 19.10 21.27 -11.15
C ASP A 301 20.39 20.47 -11.00
N HIS A 302 20.85 20.35 -9.76
CA HIS A 302 21.99 19.55 -9.34
C HIS A 302 21.57 18.34 -8.50
N SER A 303 20.27 17.98 -8.56
CA SER A 303 19.72 16.86 -7.82
C SER A 303 20.40 15.55 -8.23
N SER A 304 20.55 14.66 -7.26
CA SER A 304 21.23 13.36 -7.44
C SER A 304 20.53 12.29 -6.59
N ARG A 305 21.11 11.09 -6.54
CA ARG A 305 20.66 10.03 -5.60
C ARG A 305 20.73 10.46 -4.13
N GLU A 306 21.57 11.43 -3.79
CA GLU A 306 21.74 11.95 -2.43
C GLU A 306 20.57 12.87 -2.02
N GLY A 307 19.83 13.40 -2.99
CA GLY A 307 18.66 14.22 -2.74
C GLY A 307 18.48 15.36 -3.74
N ILE A 308 17.51 16.21 -3.44
CA ILE A 308 17.18 17.41 -4.22
C ILE A 308 18.22 18.49 -3.94
N ASN A 309 18.71 19.13 -5.00
CA ASN A 309 19.63 20.26 -4.94
C ASN A 309 19.36 21.19 -6.14
N ILE A 310 18.45 22.13 -5.97
CA ILE A 310 18.05 23.07 -7.02
C ILE A 310 18.59 24.45 -6.67
N GLU A 311 19.36 25.05 -7.56
CA GLU A 311 19.94 26.37 -7.43
C GLU A 311 19.12 27.40 -8.23
N LEU A 312 18.58 28.41 -7.54
CA LEU A 312 17.88 29.54 -8.13
C LEU A 312 18.69 30.81 -7.93
N ILE A 313 19.28 31.35 -8.99
CA ILE A 313 20.15 32.53 -8.94
C ILE A 313 19.31 33.78 -9.01
N LEU A 314 19.53 34.72 -8.08
CA LEU A 314 18.77 35.95 -7.96
C LEU A 314 19.42 37.13 -8.71
N LYS A 315 18.60 38.15 -9.05
CA LYS A 315 19.09 39.45 -9.53
C LYS A 315 19.91 40.13 -8.44
N ASN A 316 20.84 41.02 -8.84
CA ASN A 316 21.58 41.81 -7.87
C ASN A 316 20.65 42.71 -7.04
N GLY A 317 20.81 42.63 -5.72
CA GLY A 317 19.98 43.40 -4.79
C GLY A 317 18.56 42.87 -4.60
N ALA A 318 18.27 41.66 -5.09
CA ALA A 318 17.00 41.00 -4.86
C ALA A 318 16.77 40.69 -3.37
N ASP A 319 15.56 40.89 -2.88
CA ASP A 319 15.16 40.41 -1.55
C ASP A 319 14.84 38.92 -1.60
N SER A 320 15.77 38.11 -1.08
CA SER A 320 15.61 36.65 -1.06
C SER A 320 14.35 36.19 -0.29
N ASN A 321 13.94 36.92 0.77
CA ASN A 321 12.74 36.57 1.53
C ASN A 321 11.47 36.81 0.70
N MET A 322 11.43 37.89 -0.07
CA MET A 322 10.32 38.18 -0.98
C MET A 322 10.21 37.07 -2.08
N VAL A 323 11.35 36.68 -2.67
CA VAL A 323 11.36 35.62 -3.68
C VAL A 323 10.93 34.28 -3.09
N ILE A 324 11.38 33.93 -1.89
CA ILE A 324 10.94 32.72 -1.18
C ILE A 324 9.42 32.77 -0.97
N GLY A 325 8.87 33.90 -0.61
CA GLY A 325 7.43 34.08 -0.48
C GLY A 325 6.66 33.84 -1.76
N GLN A 326 7.17 34.35 -2.87
CA GLN A 326 6.59 34.12 -4.20
C GLN A 326 6.70 32.64 -4.61
N LEU A 327 7.84 31.97 -4.33
CA LEU A 327 8.02 30.54 -4.56
C LEU A 327 7.02 29.70 -3.75
N LEU A 328 6.81 30.02 -2.48
CA LEU A 328 5.82 29.34 -1.62
C LEU A 328 4.38 29.51 -2.12
N ALA A 329 4.06 30.65 -2.72
CA ALA A 329 2.72 30.96 -3.22
C ALA A 329 2.42 30.32 -4.59
N HIS A 330 3.44 30.12 -5.43
CA HIS A 330 3.25 29.77 -6.84
C HIS A 330 3.88 28.44 -7.25
N THR A 331 4.63 27.78 -6.35
CA THR A 331 5.29 26.50 -6.65
C THR A 331 4.94 25.44 -5.59
N ASN A 332 5.48 24.23 -5.79
CA ASN A 332 5.39 23.14 -4.81
C ASN A 332 6.49 23.16 -3.72
N LEU A 333 7.08 24.33 -3.47
CA LEU A 333 7.89 24.56 -2.27
C LEU A 333 7.02 24.55 -0.99
N TYR A 334 5.73 24.84 -1.12
CA TYR A 334 4.69 24.64 -0.12
C TYR A 334 3.54 23.85 -0.73
N ASP A 335 3.03 22.88 0.02
CA ASP A 335 1.85 22.12 -0.37
C ASP A 335 1.07 21.62 0.86
N THR A 336 -0.17 21.20 0.63
CA THR A 336 -1.02 20.62 1.65
C THR A 336 -1.28 19.16 1.31
N VAL A 337 -0.71 18.26 2.10
CA VAL A 337 -0.86 16.83 1.95
C VAL A 337 -2.10 16.36 2.71
N SER A 338 -3.09 15.86 1.98
CA SER A 338 -4.26 15.22 2.58
C SER A 338 -3.91 13.80 2.99
N VAL A 339 -3.98 13.52 4.28
CA VAL A 339 -3.84 12.17 4.84
C VAL A 339 -5.19 11.49 4.85
N ASN A 340 -5.25 10.29 4.33
CA ASN A 340 -6.40 9.40 4.31
C ASN A 340 -5.89 7.98 4.56
N ALA A 341 -5.70 7.64 5.83
CA ALA A 341 -5.03 6.43 6.27
C ALA A 341 -5.95 5.20 6.21
N MET A 342 -6.45 4.92 5.00
CA MET A 342 -7.30 3.77 4.73
C MET A 342 -6.46 2.53 4.39
N ALA A 343 -6.75 1.42 5.04
CA ALA A 343 -6.08 0.13 4.82
C ALA A 343 -7.09 -1.01 4.82
N ILE A 344 -6.67 -2.18 4.35
CA ILE A 344 -7.51 -3.38 4.35
C ILE A 344 -7.33 -4.13 5.65
N LYS A 345 -8.44 -4.44 6.33
CA LYS A 345 -8.50 -5.35 7.46
C LYS A 345 -9.40 -6.54 7.11
N GLY A 346 -8.79 -7.69 6.94
CA GLY A 346 -9.52 -8.83 6.36
C GLY A 346 -9.87 -8.58 4.89
N ALA A 347 -11.14 -8.34 4.58
CA ALA A 347 -11.62 -8.01 3.23
C ALA A 347 -12.23 -6.60 3.13
N ILE A 348 -12.15 -5.78 4.18
CA ILE A 348 -12.88 -4.51 4.29
C ILE A 348 -11.87 -3.35 4.37
N PRO A 349 -12.02 -2.29 3.55
CA PRO A 349 -11.25 -1.07 3.70
C PRO A 349 -11.81 -0.25 4.87
N GLU A 350 -10.95 0.06 5.84
CA GLU A 350 -11.26 0.86 7.03
C GLU A 350 -10.24 2.00 7.19
N MET A 351 -10.61 3.03 7.95
CA MET A 351 -9.74 4.14 8.33
C MET A 351 -9.02 3.82 9.63
N PHE A 352 -7.71 4.06 9.69
CA PHE A 352 -6.89 3.73 10.85
C PHE A 352 -6.12 4.94 11.38
N GLY A 353 -6.31 5.29 12.65
CA GLY A 353 -5.37 6.10 13.39
C GLY A 353 -4.10 5.32 13.74
N VAL A 354 -3.06 6.01 14.18
CA VAL A 354 -1.77 5.37 14.55
C VAL A 354 -1.96 4.32 15.65
N LYS A 355 -2.78 4.60 16.65
CA LYS A 355 -3.08 3.65 17.73
C LYS A 355 -3.76 2.39 17.21
N ASP A 356 -4.67 2.52 16.24
CA ASP A 356 -5.44 1.40 15.71
C ASP A 356 -4.55 0.47 14.88
N VAL A 357 -3.60 1.03 14.12
CA VAL A 357 -2.57 0.26 13.40
C VAL A 357 -1.72 -0.54 14.38
N ILE A 358 -1.22 0.10 15.45
CA ILE A 358 -0.39 -0.57 16.47
C ILE A 358 -1.19 -1.68 17.15
N ALA A 359 -2.44 -1.41 17.53
CA ALA A 359 -3.32 -2.39 18.19
C ALA A 359 -3.58 -3.61 17.30
N THR A 360 -3.89 -3.37 16.03
CA THR A 360 -4.15 -4.45 15.05
C THR A 360 -2.90 -5.28 14.82
N TRP A 361 -1.76 -4.62 14.60
CA TRP A 361 -0.48 -5.31 14.44
C TRP A 361 -0.12 -6.13 15.67
N HIS A 362 -0.22 -5.59 16.89
CA HIS A 362 0.10 -6.28 18.12
C HIS A 362 -0.74 -7.55 18.31
N GLY A 363 -2.06 -7.47 18.08
CA GLY A 363 -2.94 -8.64 18.14
C GLY A 363 -2.59 -9.71 17.12
N ASN A 364 -2.21 -9.32 15.89
CA ASN A 364 -1.77 -10.25 14.86
C ASN A 364 -0.41 -10.86 15.19
N ARG A 365 0.54 -10.04 15.71
CA ARG A 365 1.88 -10.49 16.11
C ARG A 365 1.82 -11.54 17.21
N GLY A 366 1.05 -11.31 18.26
CA GLY A 366 0.87 -12.28 19.33
C GLY A 366 0.36 -13.62 18.81
N ARG A 367 -0.69 -13.60 17.96
CA ARG A 367 -1.24 -14.83 17.36
C ARG A 367 -0.24 -15.56 16.47
N ALA A 368 0.50 -14.84 15.64
CA ALA A 368 1.51 -15.41 14.76
C ALA A 368 2.64 -16.07 15.54
N LEU A 369 3.12 -15.44 16.63
CA LEU A 369 4.16 -16.00 17.49
C LEU A 369 3.64 -17.23 18.25
N ILE A 370 2.43 -17.21 18.78
CA ILE A 370 1.81 -18.37 19.43
C ILE A 370 1.73 -19.54 18.45
N SER A 371 1.26 -19.31 17.22
CA SER A 371 1.17 -20.36 16.21
C SER A 371 2.54 -20.95 15.86
N ARG A 372 3.54 -20.09 15.63
CA ARG A 372 4.93 -20.51 15.36
C ARG A 372 5.52 -21.31 16.50
N TYR A 373 5.41 -20.82 17.73
CA TYR A 373 5.99 -21.46 18.91
C TYR A 373 5.27 -22.75 19.25
N SER A 374 3.95 -22.84 19.05
CA SER A 374 3.19 -24.08 19.23
C SER A 374 3.66 -25.17 18.25
N ALA A 375 3.86 -24.82 16.99
CA ALA A 375 4.40 -25.77 15.99
C ALA A 375 5.85 -26.16 16.31
N GLU A 376 6.67 -25.23 16.83
CA GLU A 376 8.03 -25.54 17.26
C GLU A 376 8.04 -26.45 18.49
N CYS A 377 7.18 -26.22 19.47
CA CYS A 377 6.99 -27.11 20.62
C CYS A 377 6.61 -28.54 20.19
N GLN A 378 5.72 -28.66 19.21
CA GLN A 378 5.37 -29.98 18.67
C GLN A 378 6.58 -30.68 18.05
N ARG A 379 7.37 -29.99 17.21
CA ARG A 379 8.60 -30.55 16.62
C ARG A 379 9.62 -30.94 17.69
N ILE A 380 9.77 -30.13 18.72
CA ILE A 380 10.64 -30.43 19.87
C ILE A 380 10.14 -31.68 20.61
N GLN A 381 8.84 -31.79 20.90
CA GLN A 381 8.26 -32.98 21.52
C GLN A 381 8.49 -34.26 20.69
N GLU A 382 8.26 -34.19 19.37
CA GLU A 382 8.51 -35.29 18.46
C GLU A 382 10.00 -35.71 18.50
N ARG A 383 10.92 -34.72 18.50
CA ARG A 383 12.36 -35.02 18.58
C ARG A 383 12.75 -35.60 19.95
N MET A 384 12.28 -35.03 21.06
CA MET A 384 12.53 -35.55 22.41
C MET A 384 11.99 -36.99 22.55
N HIS A 385 10.80 -37.27 22.01
CA HIS A 385 10.23 -38.61 21.99
C HIS A 385 11.16 -39.59 21.30
N ILE A 386 11.77 -39.25 20.16
CA ILE A 386 12.75 -40.11 19.48
C ILE A 386 14.01 -40.28 20.33
N LEU A 387 14.51 -39.20 20.96
CA LEU A 387 15.69 -39.27 21.83
C LEU A 387 15.46 -40.18 23.05
N ASP A 388 14.25 -40.18 23.61
CA ASP A 388 13.87 -41.10 24.70
C ASP A 388 13.97 -42.55 24.26
N GLY A 389 13.54 -42.88 23.04
CA GLY A 389 13.72 -44.19 22.45
C GLY A 389 15.18 -44.56 22.32
N PHE A 390 16.03 -43.65 21.85
CA PHE A 390 17.48 -43.91 21.74
C PHE A 390 18.14 -44.13 23.10
N LEU A 391 17.84 -43.29 24.10
CA LEU A 391 18.39 -43.40 25.43
C LEU A 391 17.96 -44.71 26.11
N THR A 392 16.73 -45.17 25.86
CA THR A 392 16.22 -46.46 26.38
C THR A 392 16.99 -47.63 25.82
N ILE A 393 17.27 -47.67 24.51
CA ILE A 393 17.97 -48.79 23.88
C ILE A 393 19.48 -48.77 24.12
N LEU A 394 20.07 -47.58 24.26
CA LEU A 394 21.51 -47.46 24.55
C LEU A 394 21.88 -47.98 25.96
N ALA A 395 20.91 -48.16 26.86
CA ALA A 395 21.11 -48.83 28.13
C ALA A 395 21.30 -50.36 28.00
N ASP A 396 20.82 -50.97 26.90
CA ASP A 396 20.81 -52.40 26.67
C ASP A 396 21.15 -52.76 25.20
N ILE A 397 22.20 -52.13 24.69
CA ILE A 397 22.51 -52.12 23.27
C ILE A 397 22.83 -53.49 22.70
N ASP A 398 23.53 -54.35 23.46
CA ASP A 398 23.91 -55.70 23.02
C ASP A 398 22.67 -56.55 22.76
N GLU A 399 21.68 -56.43 23.60
CA GLU A 399 20.43 -57.17 23.49
C GLU A 399 19.56 -56.64 22.34
N VAL A 400 19.63 -55.33 22.07
CA VAL A 400 18.98 -54.70 20.90
C VAL A 400 19.60 -55.26 19.60
N ILE A 401 20.93 -55.31 19.51
CA ILE A 401 21.65 -55.84 18.37
C ILE A 401 21.29 -57.33 18.14
N ARG A 402 21.23 -58.14 19.21
CA ARG A 402 20.81 -59.54 19.13
C ARG A 402 19.37 -59.66 18.59
N THR A 403 18.46 -58.84 19.12
CA THR A 403 17.06 -58.84 18.71
C THR A 403 16.90 -58.44 17.23
N ILE A 404 17.67 -57.47 16.74
CA ILE A 404 17.67 -57.08 15.34
C ILE A 404 18.21 -58.21 14.45
N LYS A 405 19.36 -58.81 14.82
CA LYS A 405 20.00 -59.89 14.06
C LYS A 405 19.15 -61.16 13.99
N SER A 406 18.38 -61.46 15.04
CA SER A 406 17.48 -62.62 15.05
C SER A 406 16.18 -62.42 14.28
N SER A 407 15.86 -61.20 13.89
CA SER A 407 14.63 -60.87 13.18
C SER A 407 14.78 -61.08 11.67
N LYS A 408 13.78 -61.73 11.04
CA LYS A 408 13.81 -62.05 9.60
C LYS A 408 13.56 -60.84 8.68
N THR A 409 12.80 -59.88 9.13
CA THR A 409 12.46 -58.68 8.36
C THR A 409 12.58 -57.42 9.21
N ARG A 410 12.71 -56.25 8.58
CA ARG A 410 12.72 -54.93 9.26
C ARG A 410 11.46 -54.71 10.07
N GLU A 411 10.33 -55.19 9.59
CA GLU A 411 9.04 -55.06 10.26
C GLU A 411 8.98 -55.93 11.54
N THR A 412 9.42 -57.20 11.45
CA THR A 412 9.55 -58.08 12.63
C THR A 412 10.54 -57.54 13.64
N ALA A 413 11.67 -56.99 13.22
CA ALA A 413 12.63 -56.34 14.08
C ALA A 413 11.97 -55.16 14.82
N SER A 414 11.24 -54.28 14.10
CA SER A 414 10.51 -53.17 14.70
C SER A 414 9.51 -53.63 15.77
N ASN A 415 8.71 -54.66 15.46
CA ASN A 415 7.72 -55.20 16.37
C ASN A 415 8.36 -55.83 17.63
N ASN A 416 9.47 -56.55 17.47
CA ASN A 416 10.21 -57.18 18.57
C ASN A 416 10.81 -56.10 19.50
N ILE A 417 11.43 -55.05 18.96
CA ILE A 417 11.98 -53.93 19.72
C ILE A 417 10.86 -53.22 20.47
N ARG A 418 9.74 -52.93 19.81
CA ARG A 418 8.59 -52.28 20.43
C ARG A 418 8.05 -53.07 21.63
N LYS A 419 7.87 -54.35 21.47
CA LYS A 419 7.35 -55.21 22.55
C LYS A 419 8.32 -55.31 23.73
N LYS A 420 9.61 -55.45 23.47
CA LYS A 420 10.61 -55.71 24.50
C LYS A 420 10.92 -54.44 25.33
N TRP A 421 11.11 -53.29 24.67
CA TRP A 421 11.46 -52.01 25.33
C TRP A 421 10.29 -51.05 25.45
N LYS A 422 9.05 -51.47 25.14
CA LYS A 422 7.81 -50.67 25.17
C LYS A 422 7.92 -49.39 24.34
N LEU A 423 8.60 -49.45 23.21
CA LEU A 423 8.78 -48.27 22.32
C LEU A 423 7.57 -48.08 21.41
N SER A 424 7.35 -46.82 21.03
CA SER A 424 6.39 -46.45 19.97
C SER A 424 6.91 -46.88 18.60
N LEU A 425 6.01 -46.89 17.60
CA LEU A 425 6.41 -47.19 16.23
C LEU A 425 7.44 -46.19 15.65
N PRO A 426 7.29 -44.86 15.83
CA PRO A 426 8.30 -43.89 15.40
C PRO A 426 9.65 -44.09 16.08
N GLN A 427 9.67 -44.39 17.39
CA GLN A 427 10.90 -44.69 18.11
C GLN A 427 11.61 -45.92 17.56
N ALA A 428 10.89 -47.01 17.36
CA ALA A 428 11.47 -48.26 16.83
C ALA A 428 11.99 -48.11 15.38
N GLN A 429 11.29 -47.34 14.56
CA GLN A 429 11.74 -47.01 13.21
C GLN A 429 13.01 -46.16 13.21
N ALA A 430 13.09 -45.17 14.09
CA ALA A 430 14.27 -44.33 14.25
C ALA A 430 15.47 -45.13 14.76
N VAL A 431 15.25 -46.03 15.71
CA VAL A 431 16.26 -46.97 16.20
C VAL A 431 16.82 -47.84 15.07
N LEU A 432 15.97 -48.44 14.24
CA LEU A 432 16.38 -49.27 13.10
C LEU A 432 17.06 -48.46 11.97
N ALA A 433 16.92 -47.14 11.97
CA ALA A 433 17.59 -46.26 11.02
C ALA A 433 18.87 -45.62 11.59
N MET A 434 19.18 -45.89 12.88
CA MET A 434 20.33 -45.30 13.56
C MET A 434 21.64 -45.89 13.01
N PRO A 435 22.62 -45.06 12.60
CA PRO A 435 23.95 -45.53 12.21
C PRO A 435 24.68 -46.20 13.37
N LEU A 436 25.42 -47.29 13.07
CA LEU A 436 26.20 -48.02 14.09
C LEU A 436 27.29 -47.16 14.76
N SER A 437 27.73 -46.10 14.11
CA SER A 437 28.68 -45.13 14.68
C SER A 437 28.13 -44.43 15.94
N ARG A 438 26.81 -44.32 16.06
CA ARG A 438 26.13 -43.67 17.21
C ARG A 438 25.95 -44.57 18.44
N LEU A 439 26.57 -45.74 18.43
CA LEU A 439 26.48 -46.70 19.56
C LEU A 439 27.59 -46.52 20.61
N VAL A 440 28.43 -45.49 20.46
CA VAL A 440 29.55 -45.22 21.38
C VAL A 440 29.07 -44.49 22.63
N ASN A 441 29.65 -44.80 23.81
CA ASN A 441 29.24 -44.16 25.09
C ASN A 441 29.32 -42.64 25.11
N ALA A 442 30.22 -42.03 24.32
CA ALA A 442 30.31 -40.58 24.20
C ALA A 442 29.01 -39.99 23.62
N GLU A 443 28.39 -40.64 22.64
CA GLU A 443 27.15 -40.12 22.03
C GLU A 443 25.94 -40.20 22.95
N ARG A 444 25.93 -41.12 23.95
CA ARG A 444 24.86 -41.17 24.95
C ARG A 444 24.82 -39.88 25.78
N LEU A 445 25.96 -39.29 26.11
CA LEU A 445 26.05 -38.02 26.80
C LEU A 445 25.57 -36.86 25.90
N GLU A 446 25.93 -36.89 24.62
CA GLU A 446 25.48 -35.88 23.63
C GLU A 446 23.97 -35.93 23.40
N LEU A 447 23.39 -37.16 23.25
CA LEU A 447 21.92 -37.30 23.11
C LEU A 447 21.16 -36.85 24.35
N LYS A 448 21.75 -37.07 25.54
CA LYS A 448 21.17 -36.58 26.79
C LYS A 448 21.26 -35.04 26.86
N ALA A 449 22.39 -34.47 26.51
CA ALA A 449 22.56 -32.99 26.45
C ALA A 449 21.60 -32.37 25.43
N GLU A 450 21.48 -32.94 24.20
CA GLU A 450 20.50 -32.51 23.19
C GLU A 450 19.08 -32.54 23.76
N LYS A 451 18.70 -33.58 24.47
CA LYS A 451 17.37 -33.68 25.09
C LYS A 451 17.14 -32.62 26.14
N ASP A 452 18.15 -32.38 27.02
CA ASP A 452 18.05 -31.41 28.11
C ASP A 452 17.94 -29.98 27.52
N GLU A 453 18.70 -29.64 26.48
CA GLU A 453 18.60 -28.37 25.74
C GLU A 453 17.22 -28.20 25.08
N LEU A 454 16.73 -29.24 24.41
CA LEU A 454 15.40 -29.24 23.81
C LEU A 454 14.30 -29.07 24.85
N LYS A 455 14.44 -29.72 26.01
CA LYS A 455 13.50 -29.58 27.10
C LYS A 455 13.47 -28.16 27.65
N GLN A 456 14.64 -27.57 27.89
CA GLN A 456 14.72 -26.18 28.33
C GLN A 456 14.04 -25.25 27.32
N LYS A 457 14.35 -25.39 26.02
CA LYS A 457 13.72 -24.60 24.96
C LYS A 457 12.20 -24.81 24.90
N TYR A 458 11.74 -26.04 25.08
CA TYR A 458 10.31 -26.34 25.14
C TYR A 458 9.63 -25.62 26.29
N ASP A 459 10.21 -25.68 27.49
CA ASP A 459 9.66 -25.05 28.70
C ASP A 459 9.63 -23.52 28.54
N GLU A 460 10.68 -22.91 27.95
CA GLU A 460 10.74 -21.48 27.63
C GLU A 460 9.62 -21.07 26.64
N LEU A 461 9.43 -21.82 25.56
CA LEU A 461 8.40 -21.53 24.57
C LEU A 461 6.98 -21.73 25.14
N GLN A 462 6.78 -22.76 25.95
CA GLN A 462 5.50 -22.99 26.65
C GLN A 462 5.17 -21.87 27.64
N ALA A 463 6.16 -21.32 28.34
CA ALA A 463 5.97 -20.17 29.20
C ALA A 463 5.48 -18.94 28.41
N LEU A 464 6.07 -18.69 27.21
CA LEU A 464 5.65 -17.61 26.34
C LEU A 464 4.22 -17.82 25.76
N ILE A 465 3.86 -19.05 25.41
CA ILE A 465 2.54 -19.38 24.87
C ILE A 465 1.45 -19.19 25.92
N ASN A 466 1.70 -19.59 27.15
CA ASN A 466 0.70 -19.65 28.22
C ASN A 466 0.56 -18.34 29.00
N ASP A 467 1.56 -17.46 28.96
CA ASP A 467 1.57 -16.19 29.68
C ASP A 467 1.55 -14.99 28.70
N PRO A 468 0.40 -14.30 28.56
CA PRO A 468 0.29 -13.12 27.72
C PRO A 468 1.24 -11.98 28.12
N GLU A 469 1.59 -11.83 29.40
CA GLU A 469 2.52 -10.80 29.85
C GLU A 469 3.96 -11.13 29.45
N ALA A 470 4.35 -12.42 29.55
CA ALA A 470 5.64 -12.89 29.06
C ALA A 470 5.75 -12.69 27.56
N MET A 471 4.70 -12.99 26.79
CA MET A 471 4.64 -12.75 25.36
C MET A 471 4.77 -11.25 25.03
N ASP A 472 4.07 -10.39 25.74
CA ASP A 472 4.16 -8.93 25.57
C ASP A 472 5.60 -8.42 25.84
N LYS A 473 6.26 -8.92 26.88
CA LYS A 473 7.68 -8.61 27.19
C LYS A 473 8.60 -9.08 26.05
N HIS A 474 8.40 -10.30 25.58
CA HIS A 474 9.15 -10.87 24.46
C HIS A 474 9.00 -10.04 23.17
N ILE A 475 7.78 -9.64 22.83
CA ILE A 475 7.52 -8.74 21.69
C ILE A 475 8.23 -7.39 21.87
N ILE A 476 8.22 -6.81 23.08
CA ILE A 476 8.92 -5.55 23.39
C ILE A 476 10.44 -5.70 23.17
N GLU A 477 11.04 -6.79 23.60
CA GLU A 477 12.47 -7.06 23.41
C GLU A 477 12.81 -7.19 21.93
N GLN A 478 12.03 -7.97 21.18
CA GLN A 478 12.20 -8.10 19.74
C GLN A 478 12.09 -6.75 19.01
N ILE A 479 11.08 -5.94 19.32
CA ILE A 479 10.92 -4.62 18.68
C ILE A 479 12.10 -3.70 19.01
N ARG A 480 12.59 -3.72 20.23
CA ARG A 480 13.73 -2.91 20.67
C ARG A 480 15.01 -3.24 19.91
N SER A 481 15.22 -4.50 19.53
CA SER A 481 16.39 -4.91 18.75
C SER A 481 16.45 -4.24 17.38
N PHE A 482 15.30 -3.92 16.79
CA PHE A 482 15.22 -3.23 15.49
C PHE A 482 15.53 -1.73 15.53
N ARG A 483 15.81 -1.18 16.74
CA ARG A 483 16.24 0.21 16.90
C ARG A 483 17.53 0.51 16.13
N GLN A 484 18.35 -0.49 15.84
CA GLN A 484 19.55 -0.37 15.02
C GLN A 484 19.26 0.15 13.61
N PHE A 485 18.06 -0.08 13.05
CA PHE A 485 17.64 0.46 11.75
C PHE A 485 17.12 1.89 11.82
N SER A 486 16.92 2.43 13.03
CA SER A 486 16.40 3.78 13.20
C SER A 486 17.51 4.80 12.96
N ASP A 487 17.29 5.68 12.02
CA ASP A 487 18.10 6.86 11.78
C ASP A 487 17.48 8.13 12.39
N LYS A 488 18.18 9.23 12.26
CA LYS A 488 17.69 10.55 12.67
C LYS A 488 16.43 10.90 11.85
N ARG A 489 15.53 11.62 12.49
CA ARG A 489 14.36 12.18 11.83
C ARG A 489 14.79 13.07 10.66
N ARG A 490 14.20 12.85 9.48
CA ARG A 490 14.47 13.65 8.28
C ARG A 490 13.58 14.89 8.23
N THR A 491 12.32 14.74 8.63
CA THR A 491 11.34 15.80 8.64
C THR A 491 11.43 16.63 9.92
N GLU A 492 11.50 17.93 9.77
CA GLU A 492 11.48 18.91 10.86
C GLU A 492 10.03 19.31 11.18
N LEU A 493 9.66 19.24 12.46
CA LEU A 493 8.37 19.74 12.93
C LEU A 493 8.55 21.16 13.43
N VAL A 494 7.91 22.10 12.74
CA VAL A 494 8.05 23.54 12.98
C VAL A 494 6.83 24.06 13.71
N ASP A 495 7.04 24.79 14.81
CA ASP A 495 5.94 25.42 15.53
C ASP A 495 5.42 26.64 14.74
N PRO A 496 4.09 26.87 14.68
CA PRO A 496 3.52 28.02 13.97
C PRO A 496 4.11 29.38 14.42
N ASN A 497 4.55 29.46 15.67
CA ASN A 497 5.15 30.67 16.24
C ASN A 497 6.63 30.90 15.85
N GLU A 498 7.35 29.85 15.47
CA GLU A 498 8.78 29.94 15.05
C GLU A 498 8.92 30.49 13.62
N ILE A 499 7.84 30.40 12.85
CA ILE A 499 7.76 31.05 11.55
C ILE A 499 7.41 32.50 11.82
N GLY A 500 8.43 33.32 11.99
CA GLY A 500 8.28 34.72 12.40
C GLY A 500 7.17 35.47 11.64
N ALA A 501 6.57 36.48 12.28
CA ALA A 501 5.33 37.18 11.83
C ALA A 501 5.35 37.67 10.37
N GLU A 502 6.51 38.01 9.81
CA GLU A 502 6.68 38.34 8.38
C GLU A 502 6.68 37.11 7.50
N LYS A 503 7.32 35.99 7.93
CA LYS A 503 7.27 34.69 7.26
C LYS A 503 5.86 34.08 7.36
N ALA A 504 5.15 34.28 8.46
CA ALA A 504 3.77 33.83 8.61
C ALA A 504 2.79 34.54 7.66
N LYS A 505 3.01 35.82 7.34
CA LYS A 505 2.21 36.53 6.32
C LYS A 505 2.50 36.05 4.90
N VAL A 506 3.74 35.66 4.62
CA VAL A 506 4.18 35.14 3.33
C VAL A 506 3.89 33.67 3.19
N MET A 507 4.00 32.89 4.28
CA MET A 507 3.71 31.46 4.36
C MET A 507 2.23 31.17 4.71
N ALA A 508 1.42 32.19 5.01
CA ALA A 508 -0.02 32.00 5.12
C ALA A 508 -0.53 31.46 3.77
N PRO A 509 -1.15 30.28 3.74
CA PRO A 509 -1.83 29.84 2.53
C PRO A 509 -2.73 31.00 2.08
N PRO A 510 -2.89 31.20 0.75
CA PRO A 510 -3.86 32.16 0.26
C PRO A 510 -5.14 31.86 1.03
N ARG A 511 -5.59 32.78 1.85
CA ARG A 511 -6.67 32.64 2.85
C ARG A 511 -7.62 31.57 2.35
N THR A 512 -7.50 30.34 2.84
CA THR A 512 -8.58 29.37 2.71
C THR A 512 -9.75 30.14 3.24
N ARG A 513 -10.65 30.58 2.34
CA ARG A 513 -11.92 31.12 2.76
C ARG A 513 -12.35 30.15 3.85
N LYS A 514 -12.38 30.62 5.12
CA LYS A 514 -13.14 29.93 6.15
C LYS A 514 -14.44 29.69 5.44
N LEU A 515 -14.70 28.46 5.05
CA LEU A 515 -15.97 28.08 4.46
C LEU A 515 -16.94 28.53 5.55
N LYS A 516 -17.58 29.69 5.33
CA LYS A 516 -18.70 30.07 6.17
C LYS A 516 -19.53 28.83 6.25
N PRO A 517 -19.94 28.37 7.45
CA PRO A 517 -20.81 27.22 7.54
C PRO A 517 -21.89 27.43 6.48
N LEU A 518 -21.97 26.45 5.57
CA LEU A 518 -22.88 26.55 4.43
C LEU A 518 -24.25 26.89 4.99
N THR A 519 -24.83 27.97 4.51
CA THR A 519 -26.21 28.31 4.89
C THR A 519 -27.08 27.07 4.56
N PRO A 520 -28.14 26.80 5.30
CA PRO A 520 -29.03 25.71 4.99
C PRO A 520 -29.42 25.66 3.50
N GLN A 521 -29.63 26.84 2.87
CA GLN A 521 -29.90 26.93 1.43
C GLN A 521 -28.73 26.42 0.56
N GLU A 522 -27.49 26.67 0.95
CA GLU A 522 -26.31 26.20 0.22
C GLU A 522 -26.13 24.68 0.38
N ILE A 523 -26.49 24.12 1.54
CA ILE A 523 -26.47 22.66 1.77
C ILE A 523 -27.44 21.97 0.80
N TYR A 524 -28.69 22.48 0.67
CA TYR A 524 -29.64 21.90 -0.27
C TYR A 524 -29.24 22.10 -1.74
N LYS A 525 -28.64 23.24 -2.09
CA LYS A 525 -28.07 23.45 -3.43
C LYS A 525 -26.95 22.45 -3.73
N LYS A 526 -26.11 22.10 -2.73
CA LYS A 526 -25.03 21.13 -2.87
C LYS A 526 -25.57 19.70 -2.95
N LYS A 527 -26.53 19.32 -2.10
CA LYS A 527 -27.26 18.03 -2.17
C LYS A 527 -27.94 17.87 -3.54
N ALA A 528 -28.57 18.90 -4.06
CA ALA A 528 -29.22 18.89 -5.37
C ALA A 528 -28.23 18.72 -6.54
N LYS A 529 -27.05 19.33 -6.43
CA LYS A 529 -25.99 19.19 -7.45
C LYS A 529 -25.46 17.75 -7.51
N SER A 530 -25.30 17.08 -6.37
CA SER A 530 -24.89 15.67 -6.32
C SER A 530 -25.94 14.72 -6.93
N LEU A 531 -27.22 15.10 -6.91
CA LEU A 531 -28.32 14.39 -7.53
C LEU A 531 -28.54 14.77 -9.01
N GLY A 532 -27.72 15.65 -9.59
CA GLY A 532 -27.87 16.07 -10.98
C GLY A 532 -29.04 17.01 -11.26
N MET A 533 -29.62 17.63 -10.23
CA MET A 533 -30.77 18.54 -10.39
C MET A 533 -30.35 19.88 -11.02
N LYS A 534 -31.19 20.41 -11.92
CA LYS A 534 -31.00 21.77 -12.48
C LYS A 534 -31.19 22.84 -11.40
N ARG A 535 -30.36 23.88 -11.44
CA ARG A 535 -30.41 25.01 -10.47
C ARG A 535 -31.78 25.65 -10.35
N THR A 536 -32.53 25.75 -11.45
CA THR A 536 -33.90 26.31 -11.50
C THR A 536 -34.90 25.51 -10.68
N VAL A 537 -34.78 24.17 -10.68
CA VAL A 537 -35.67 23.26 -9.92
C VAL A 537 -35.46 23.42 -8.42
N VAL A 538 -34.20 23.54 -8.02
CA VAL A 538 -33.81 23.76 -6.61
C VAL A 538 -34.21 25.16 -6.13
N ALA A 539 -34.03 26.15 -6.97
CA ALA A 539 -34.42 27.54 -6.65
C ALA A 539 -35.93 27.63 -6.41
N LYS A 540 -36.74 26.92 -7.20
CA LYS A 540 -38.20 26.86 -7.01
C LYS A 540 -38.56 26.20 -5.68
N PHE A 541 -37.98 25.05 -5.34
CA PHE A 541 -38.20 24.40 -4.04
C PHE A 541 -37.84 25.32 -2.86
N LEU A 542 -36.70 26.02 -2.92
CA LEU A 542 -36.23 26.88 -1.86
C LEU A 542 -37.09 28.18 -1.73
N ALA A 543 -37.71 28.64 -2.81
CA ALA A 543 -38.64 29.78 -2.80
C ALA A 543 -40.00 29.41 -2.21
N GLU A 544 -40.47 28.19 -2.46
CA GLU A 544 -41.76 27.70 -2.00
C GLU A 544 -41.77 27.17 -0.55
N ASN A 545 -40.57 26.92 0.03
CA ASN A 545 -40.44 26.34 1.38
C ASN A 545 -39.59 27.22 2.27
N GLN A 546 -40.21 27.76 3.35
CA GLN A 546 -39.47 28.46 4.39
C GLN A 546 -38.53 27.50 5.15
N MET A 547 -37.36 28.03 5.53
CA MET A 547 -36.32 27.30 6.27
C MET A 547 -36.76 27.09 7.73
N GLY A 548 -37.45 25.98 8.01
CA GLY A 548 -37.96 25.62 9.34
C GLY A 548 -37.54 24.18 9.72
N LYS A 549 -37.98 23.73 10.90
CA LYS A 549 -37.65 22.38 11.43
C LYS A 549 -38.04 21.23 10.51
N ASP A 550 -39.04 21.41 9.64
CA ASP A 550 -39.53 20.38 8.75
C ASP A 550 -38.91 20.39 7.33
N ILE A 551 -37.95 21.27 7.08
CA ILE A 551 -37.39 21.44 5.73
C ILE A 551 -36.72 20.14 5.21
N GLU A 552 -36.13 19.36 6.08
CA GLU A 552 -35.47 18.11 5.70
C GLU A 552 -36.47 17.03 5.25
N LYS A 553 -37.62 16.92 5.92
CA LYS A 553 -38.71 16.03 5.52
C LYS A 553 -39.26 16.45 4.16
N LYS A 554 -39.56 17.73 3.98
CA LYS A 554 -40.03 18.30 2.71
C LYS A 554 -39.01 18.14 1.58
N TRP A 555 -37.71 18.23 1.89
CA TRP A 555 -36.65 17.98 0.91
C TRP A 555 -36.65 16.53 0.45
N ASN A 556 -36.75 15.57 1.35
CA ASN A 556 -36.77 14.16 1.02
C ASN A 556 -38.00 13.79 0.16
N GLU A 557 -39.16 14.28 0.53
CA GLU A 557 -40.39 14.14 -0.28
C GLU A 557 -40.24 14.78 -1.68
N PHE A 558 -39.60 15.93 -1.75
CA PHE A 558 -39.31 16.62 -3.01
C PHE A 558 -38.34 15.81 -3.89
N VAL A 559 -37.26 15.22 -3.30
CA VAL A 559 -36.30 14.39 -4.02
C VAL A 559 -36.98 13.14 -4.57
N GLU A 560 -37.76 12.42 -3.76
CA GLU A 560 -38.52 11.25 -4.19
C GLU A 560 -39.48 11.57 -5.37
N ASN A 561 -40.20 12.68 -5.27
CA ASN A 561 -41.10 13.13 -6.35
C ASN A 561 -40.31 13.55 -7.61
N TRP A 562 -39.13 14.14 -7.44
CA TRP A 562 -38.27 14.52 -8.56
C TRP A 562 -37.68 13.29 -9.25
N GLU A 563 -37.18 12.32 -8.48
CA GLU A 563 -36.66 11.04 -9.00
C GLU A 563 -37.75 10.26 -9.73
N TYR A 564 -38.94 10.19 -9.17
CA TYR A 564 -40.10 9.58 -9.82
C TYR A 564 -40.42 10.27 -11.17
N LYS A 565 -40.44 11.62 -11.20
CA LYS A 565 -40.64 12.38 -12.43
C LYS A 565 -39.52 12.15 -13.45
N GLN A 566 -38.30 12.06 -13.03
CA GLN A 566 -37.15 11.74 -13.90
C GLN A 566 -37.28 10.34 -14.49
N GLN A 567 -37.65 9.33 -13.68
CA GLN A 567 -37.92 7.97 -14.15
C GLN A 567 -39.04 7.94 -15.19
N MET A 568 -40.12 8.67 -14.95
CA MET A 568 -41.24 8.76 -15.88
C MET A 568 -40.89 9.51 -17.17
N THR A 569 -40.08 10.56 -17.06
CA THR A 569 -39.61 11.32 -18.24
C THR A 569 -38.63 10.48 -19.06
N THR A 570 -37.74 9.72 -18.43
CA THR A 570 -36.81 8.81 -19.10
C THR A 570 -37.53 7.68 -19.81
N ARG A 571 -38.58 7.08 -19.17
CA ARG A 571 -39.41 6.05 -19.81
C ARG A 571 -40.17 6.60 -21.03
N LYS A 572 -40.75 7.81 -20.93
CA LYS A 572 -41.42 8.48 -22.07
C LYS A 572 -40.39 8.86 -23.14
N GLY A 573 -39.25 9.37 -22.77
CA GLY A 573 -38.18 9.71 -23.70
C GLY A 573 -37.62 8.48 -24.41
N ALA A 574 -37.41 7.38 -23.69
CA ALA A 574 -36.96 6.11 -24.27
C ALA A 574 -38.02 5.53 -25.23
N ALA A 575 -39.31 5.59 -24.87
CA ALA A 575 -40.39 5.15 -25.76
C ALA A 575 -40.49 6.00 -27.02
N SER A 576 -40.36 7.34 -26.90
CA SER A 576 -40.35 8.25 -28.06
C SER A 576 -39.09 8.00 -28.93
N ARG A 577 -37.92 7.78 -28.32
CA ARG A 577 -36.70 7.47 -29.05
C ARG A 577 -36.78 6.12 -29.76
N LYS A 578 -37.33 5.11 -29.10
CA LYS A 578 -37.58 3.80 -29.72
C LYS A 578 -38.46 3.93 -30.97
N LYS A 579 -39.56 4.71 -30.89
CA LYS A 579 -40.42 5.00 -32.04
C LYS A 579 -39.66 5.68 -33.17
N GLN A 580 -38.84 6.69 -32.88
CA GLN A 580 -38.01 7.37 -33.87
C GLN A 580 -36.98 6.43 -34.53
N LEU A 581 -36.38 5.52 -33.78
CA LEU A 581 -35.45 4.53 -34.31
C LEU A 581 -36.16 3.47 -35.16
N GLU A 582 -37.38 3.07 -34.80
CA GLU A 582 -38.22 2.18 -35.59
C GLU A 582 -38.60 2.83 -36.96
N GLU A 583 -38.97 4.11 -36.93
CA GLU A 583 -39.27 4.88 -38.16
C GLU A 583 -38.03 5.02 -39.04
N LEU A 584 -36.85 5.28 -38.43
CA LEU A 584 -35.56 5.35 -39.14
C LEU A 584 -35.19 3.99 -39.77
N LYS A 585 -35.44 2.90 -39.07
CA LYS A 585 -35.23 1.53 -39.56
C LYS A 585 -36.15 1.19 -40.74
N LYS A 586 -37.42 1.61 -40.67
CA LYS A 586 -38.36 1.48 -41.78
C LYS A 586 -37.90 2.26 -43.01
N TRP A 587 -37.45 3.50 -42.78
CA TRP A 587 -36.90 4.34 -43.83
C TRP A 587 -35.60 3.73 -44.42
N GLY A 588 -34.66 3.20 -43.63
CA GLY A 588 -33.46 2.50 -44.08
C GLY A 588 -33.76 1.30 -44.97
N LYS A 589 -34.81 0.52 -44.62
CA LYS A 589 -35.30 -0.59 -45.47
C LYS A 589 -35.79 -0.10 -46.83
N SER A 590 -36.47 1.05 -46.89
CA SER A 590 -36.92 1.65 -48.16
C SER A 590 -35.77 2.19 -49.03
N GLN A 591 -34.57 2.38 -48.45
CA GLN A 591 -33.36 2.82 -49.15
C GLN A 591 -32.40 1.66 -49.52
N GLY A 592 -32.85 0.41 -49.48
CA GLY A 592 -32.07 -0.74 -50.00
C GLY A 592 -31.50 -1.70 -48.96
N MET A 593 -31.78 -1.53 -47.67
CA MET A 593 -31.36 -2.44 -46.61
C MET A 593 -32.06 -3.80 -46.73
N ARG A 594 -31.38 -4.83 -47.29
CA ARG A 594 -31.92 -6.15 -47.64
C ARG A 594 -32.18 -7.06 -46.42
N SER A 595 -32.61 -8.31 -46.60
CA SER A 595 -33.14 -9.30 -45.66
C SER A 595 -32.27 -9.69 -44.47
N ARG A 596 -30.98 -9.33 -44.42
CA ARG A 596 -30.12 -9.38 -43.22
C ARG A 596 -30.25 -8.14 -42.31
N GLY A 597 -31.32 -7.41 -42.45
CA GLY A 597 -31.57 -6.08 -41.92
C GLY A 597 -31.45 -5.90 -40.40
N GLN A 598 -31.66 -6.96 -39.59
CA GLN A 598 -31.52 -6.83 -38.13
C GLN A 598 -30.04 -6.76 -37.72
N TYR A 599 -29.17 -7.56 -38.32
CA TYR A 599 -27.75 -7.54 -38.03
C TYR A 599 -27.09 -6.25 -38.52
N ALA A 600 -27.39 -5.87 -39.75
CA ALA A 600 -26.91 -4.63 -40.36
C ALA A 600 -27.39 -3.38 -39.57
N TRP A 601 -28.65 -3.39 -39.12
CA TRP A 601 -29.19 -2.33 -38.29
C TRP A 601 -28.48 -2.23 -36.93
N ASN A 602 -28.26 -3.36 -36.24
CA ASN A 602 -27.58 -3.38 -34.97
C ASN A 602 -26.13 -2.91 -35.08
N SER A 603 -25.43 -3.31 -36.14
CA SER A 603 -24.07 -2.86 -36.43
C SER A 603 -24.02 -1.35 -36.70
N PHE A 604 -24.96 -0.81 -37.46
CA PHE A 604 -25.03 0.63 -37.73
C PHE A 604 -25.34 1.45 -36.46
N ILE A 605 -26.27 0.99 -35.63
CA ILE A 605 -26.69 1.72 -34.39
C ILE A 605 -25.63 1.67 -33.31
N GLN A 606 -24.78 0.66 -33.30
CA GLN A 606 -23.78 0.50 -32.25
C GLN A 606 -22.91 1.76 -32.09
N GLY A 607 -22.93 2.38 -30.93
CA GLY A 607 -22.22 3.62 -30.61
C GLY A 607 -22.89 4.94 -31.08
N ARG A 608 -24.04 4.85 -31.77
CA ARG A 608 -24.75 6.01 -32.37
C ARG A 608 -26.11 6.29 -31.72
N GLU A 609 -26.46 5.62 -30.64
CA GLU A 609 -27.78 5.68 -30.01
C GLU A 609 -28.17 7.09 -29.53
N LYS A 610 -27.18 7.93 -29.26
CA LYS A 610 -27.38 9.30 -28.77
C LYS A 610 -27.45 10.37 -29.86
N MET A 611 -27.15 10.04 -31.10
CA MET A 611 -27.16 11.00 -32.20
C MET A 611 -28.58 11.48 -32.56
N LYS A 612 -28.68 12.72 -33.07
CA LYS A 612 -29.96 13.25 -33.56
C LYS A 612 -30.44 12.48 -34.77
N THR A 613 -31.75 12.32 -34.93
CA THR A 613 -32.35 11.54 -36.00
C THR A 613 -31.96 12.04 -37.40
N ARG A 614 -31.73 13.37 -37.56
CA ARG A 614 -31.28 13.96 -38.82
C ARG A 614 -29.84 13.55 -39.18
N GLU A 615 -28.96 13.54 -38.19
CA GLU A 615 -27.56 13.13 -38.32
C GLU A 615 -27.48 11.62 -38.63
N LEU A 616 -28.26 10.81 -37.94
CA LEU A 616 -28.38 9.38 -38.20
C LEU A 616 -28.85 9.05 -39.61
N LYS A 617 -29.76 9.86 -40.20
CA LYS A 617 -30.19 9.66 -41.58
C LYS A 617 -29.05 9.91 -42.56
N ILE A 618 -28.23 10.93 -42.34
CA ILE A 618 -27.07 11.27 -43.16
C ILE A 618 -26.04 10.13 -43.09
N GLU A 619 -25.67 9.74 -41.86
CA GLU A 619 -24.71 8.66 -41.68
C GLU A 619 -25.20 7.30 -42.19
N LEU A 620 -26.51 6.99 -42.08
CA LEU A 620 -27.07 5.76 -42.63
C LEU A 620 -26.97 5.72 -44.15
N LYS A 621 -27.19 6.86 -44.85
CA LYS A 621 -26.96 6.95 -46.30
C LYS A 621 -25.51 6.67 -46.70
N THR A 622 -24.55 7.29 -45.98
CA THR A 622 -23.13 7.09 -46.21
C THR A 622 -22.70 5.65 -45.95
N TRP A 623 -23.22 5.07 -44.86
CA TRP A 623 -22.93 3.69 -44.48
C TRP A 623 -23.50 2.69 -45.49
N LEU A 624 -24.73 2.90 -45.98
CA LEU A 624 -25.32 2.07 -47.03
C LEU A 624 -24.52 2.15 -48.34
N ALA A 625 -24.09 3.35 -48.75
CA ALA A 625 -23.27 3.53 -49.95
C ALA A 625 -21.91 2.81 -49.86
N ASN A 626 -21.33 2.73 -48.68
CA ASN A 626 -20.06 2.04 -48.44
C ASN A 626 -20.20 0.51 -48.37
N ILE A 627 -21.39 -0.02 -47.99
CA ILE A 627 -21.64 -1.48 -48.00
C ILE A 627 -21.90 -2.01 -49.41
N ASP A 628 -22.52 -1.20 -50.27
CA ASP A 628 -22.75 -1.61 -51.69
C ASP A 628 -21.47 -1.53 -52.55
N ALA A 629 -20.36 -0.97 -51.96
CA ALA A 629 -19.04 -0.90 -52.58
C ALA A 629 -18.08 -2.03 -52.15
N ILE A 630 -18.51 -2.90 -51.20
CA ILE A 630 -17.84 -4.13 -50.77
C ILE A 630 -18.64 -5.35 -51.21
#